data_dcd0432ef026dca9a4fff18a8b35289c
#
_entry.id   dcd0432ef026dca9a4fff18a8b35289c
#
_cell.length_a   1.000
_cell.length_b   1.000
_cell.length_c   1.000
_cell.angle_alpha   90.00
_cell.angle_beta   90.00
_cell.angle_gamma   90.00
#
_symmetry.space_group_name_H-M   'P 1'
#
loop_
_entity.id
_entity.type
_entity.pdbx_description
1 polymer ?
#
loop_
_entity_poly.entity_id
_entity_poly.type
_entity_poly.pdbx_seq_one_letter_code
_entity_poly.pdbx_strand_id
1 'polypeptide(L)'
;PLIGLFASASASFALPNCPSDQTKRYHNCFGTYAFPDGEKYVGEWKDNKKDGQGTYTFPDGENFVGEYKNGEKNGLGTNTFPDGDKFVGEYKNGEKNGLGTYTFGSDSEFSGDKFVGEYKDSKRNGKGFYVWKNGKADLCDYVNDKDSNCSGTDVYDVAPILTEKFRQLPEFQRRQIQSYLKSMDLYSSTIDGKWGLGTFSGIASYAAINLKTIYINNTSTMNTLFQKIVGPSSPSTGICPADRAKDWDNCVGEITFKDGAKYVGEWKNNKRNGQGTATFPDGENYVGE
;
A
#
# COMPACT_ATOMS: atom_id res chain seq x y z
N PRO A 1 -11.70 1.31 -7.81
CA PRO A 1 -10.65 0.37 -8.15
C PRO A 1 -10.30 -0.42 -6.90
N LEU A 2 -10.53 -1.73 -6.99
CA LEU A 2 -10.28 -2.68 -5.92
C LEU A 2 -8.76 -2.76 -5.67
N ILE A 3 -8.35 -2.49 -4.45
CA ILE A 3 -7.00 -2.77 -3.98
C ILE A 3 -6.83 -4.29 -4.02
N GLY A 4 -6.02 -4.78 -4.95
CA GLY A 4 -5.68 -6.19 -5.04
C GLY A 4 -4.79 -6.57 -3.84
N LEU A 5 -5.37 -7.06 -2.76
CA LEU A 5 -4.64 -7.87 -1.79
C LEU A 5 -4.27 -9.18 -2.51
N PHE A 6 -3.00 -9.35 -2.84
CA PHE A 6 -2.49 -10.65 -3.26
C PHE A 6 -2.51 -11.61 -2.07
N ALA A 7 -3.63 -12.29 -1.90
CA ALA A 7 -3.65 -13.58 -1.23
C ALA A 7 -2.98 -14.57 -2.21
N SER A 8 -2.01 -15.33 -1.71
CA SER A 8 -1.48 -16.53 -2.39
C SER A 8 -2.66 -17.32 -2.95
N ALA A 9 -2.65 -17.59 -4.26
CA ALA A 9 -3.67 -18.34 -4.96
C ALA A 9 -3.70 -19.80 -4.48
N SER A 10 -4.34 -20.05 -3.36
CA SER A 10 -5.10 -21.27 -3.15
C SER A 10 -6.34 -21.10 -4.00
N ALA A 11 -6.71 -22.07 -4.83
CA ALA A 11 -7.96 -22.06 -5.55
C ALA A 11 -9.10 -21.94 -4.53
N SER A 12 -9.50 -20.72 -4.20
CA SER A 12 -10.67 -20.48 -3.36
C SER A 12 -11.87 -20.68 -4.26
N PHE A 13 -12.60 -21.76 -4.07
CA PHE A 13 -13.95 -21.85 -4.60
C PHE A 13 -14.71 -20.63 -4.05
N ALA A 14 -15.21 -19.80 -4.97
CA ALA A 14 -16.02 -18.66 -4.59
C ALA A 14 -17.18 -19.16 -3.70
N LEU A 15 -17.39 -18.52 -2.56
CA LEU A 15 -18.51 -18.87 -1.69
C LEU A 15 -19.83 -18.73 -2.45
N PRO A 16 -20.81 -19.60 -2.20
CA PRO A 16 -22.13 -19.46 -2.81
C PRO A 16 -22.78 -18.15 -2.38
N ASN A 17 -23.72 -17.65 -3.17
CA ASN A 17 -24.49 -16.47 -2.79
C ASN A 17 -25.33 -16.76 -1.56
N CYS A 18 -25.40 -15.78 -0.65
CA CYS A 18 -26.34 -15.82 0.47
C CYS A 18 -27.79 -15.80 -0.02
N PRO A 19 -28.76 -16.30 0.77
CA PRO A 19 -30.17 -16.16 0.46
C PRO A 19 -30.55 -14.70 0.19
N SER A 20 -31.38 -14.44 -0.83
CA SER A 20 -31.93 -13.10 -1.08
C SER A 20 -32.89 -12.62 0.01
N ASP A 21 -33.53 -13.56 0.68
CA ASP A 21 -34.40 -13.32 1.85
C ASP A 21 -33.53 -13.12 3.09
N GLN A 22 -33.40 -11.88 3.56
CA GLN A 22 -32.56 -11.50 4.69
C GLN A 22 -33.06 -12.04 6.06
N THR A 23 -34.23 -12.66 6.10
CA THR A 23 -34.73 -13.32 7.30
C THR A 23 -34.12 -14.72 7.47
N LYS A 24 -33.51 -15.27 6.40
CA LYS A 24 -32.84 -16.57 6.41
C LYS A 24 -31.43 -16.47 6.96
N ARG A 25 -30.94 -17.58 7.47
CA ARG A 25 -29.57 -17.69 8.00
C ARG A 25 -28.54 -17.51 6.87
N TYR A 26 -27.59 -16.60 7.08
CA TYR A 26 -26.38 -16.42 6.27
C TYR A 26 -25.25 -17.26 6.86
N HIS A 27 -24.81 -18.28 6.13
CA HIS A 27 -23.77 -19.19 6.60
C HIS A 27 -22.92 -19.71 5.43
N ASN A 28 -21.61 -19.55 5.53
CA ASN A 28 -20.63 -19.93 4.50
C ASN A 28 -21.05 -19.42 3.10
N CYS A 29 -21.41 -18.15 3.00
CA CYS A 29 -21.90 -17.53 1.77
C CYS A 29 -21.37 -16.10 1.62
N PHE A 30 -21.43 -15.58 0.39
CA PHE A 30 -21.14 -14.17 0.08
C PHE A 30 -22.44 -13.45 -0.24
N GLY A 31 -22.68 -12.29 0.38
CA GLY A 31 -23.94 -11.59 0.14
C GLY A 31 -23.98 -10.18 0.71
N THR A 32 -25.07 -9.50 0.34
CA THR A 32 -25.38 -8.13 0.78
C THR A 32 -26.42 -8.17 1.88
N TYR A 33 -26.18 -7.40 2.93
CA TYR A 33 -27.16 -7.12 3.97
C TYR A 33 -27.32 -5.60 4.13
N ALA A 34 -28.54 -5.11 3.99
CA ALA A 34 -28.90 -3.72 4.26
C ALA A 34 -29.57 -3.63 5.64
N PHE A 35 -29.01 -2.81 6.50
CA PHE A 35 -29.54 -2.59 7.85
C PHE A 35 -30.64 -1.51 7.83
N PRO A 36 -31.60 -1.53 8.79
CA PRO A 36 -32.69 -0.56 8.83
C PRO A 36 -32.27 0.90 9.00
N ASP A 37 -31.09 1.16 9.55
CA ASP A 37 -30.49 2.48 9.75
C ASP A 37 -29.79 3.04 8.51
N GLY A 38 -29.80 2.30 7.40
CA GLY A 38 -29.18 2.68 6.14
C GLY A 38 -27.74 2.18 5.96
N GLU A 39 -27.17 1.50 6.97
CA GLU A 39 -25.88 0.83 6.84
C GLU A 39 -25.96 -0.36 5.87
N LYS A 40 -24.84 -0.73 5.28
CA LYS A 40 -24.78 -1.85 4.32
C LYS A 40 -23.48 -2.64 4.48
N TYR A 41 -23.61 -3.96 4.52
CA TYR A 41 -22.48 -4.86 4.42
C TYR A 41 -22.56 -5.72 3.16
N VAL A 42 -21.45 -5.83 2.44
CA VAL A 42 -21.26 -6.72 1.29
C VAL A 42 -20.02 -7.55 1.55
N GLY A 43 -20.16 -8.87 1.71
CA GLY A 43 -19.01 -9.70 2.04
C GLY A 43 -19.38 -11.12 2.44
N GLU A 44 -18.41 -11.75 3.07
CA GLU A 44 -18.49 -13.13 3.53
C GLU A 44 -19.22 -13.23 4.87
N TRP A 45 -20.02 -14.31 5.00
CA TRP A 45 -20.84 -14.55 6.16
C TRP A 45 -20.67 -15.96 6.71
N LYS A 46 -20.59 -16.06 8.03
CA LYS A 46 -20.61 -17.32 8.75
C LYS A 46 -21.47 -17.19 10.00
N ASP A 47 -22.43 -18.12 10.17
CA ASP A 47 -23.32 -18.18 11.33
C ASP A 47 -24.00 -16.83 11.65
N ASN A 48 -24.54 -16.15 10.63
CA ASN A 48 -25.15 -14.82 10.69
C ASN A 48 -24.19 -13.70 11.16
N LYS A 49 -22.88 -13.93 11.12
CA LYS A 49 -21.86 -12.93 11.44
C LYS A 49 -21.02 -12.61 10.22
N LYS A 50 -20.57 -11.38 10.12
CA LYS A 50 -19.53 -10.95 9.16
C LYS A 50 -18.27 -11.77 9.49
N ASP A 51 -17.75 -12.53 8.53
CA ASP A 51 -16.58 -13.41 8.73
C ASP A 51 -15.89 -13.66 7.38
N GLY A 52 -14.66 -13.20 7.21
CA GLY A 52 -13.92 -13.15 5.96
C GLY A 52 -13.83 -11.74 5.39
N GLN A 53 -13.69 -11.61 4.07
CA GLN A 53 -13.55 -10.31 3.39
C GLN A 53 -14.91 -9.61 3.22
N GLY A 54 -14.92 -8.29 3.43
CA GLY A 54 -16.14 -7.52 3.23
C GLY A 54 -15.96 -6.02 3.21
N THR A 55 -17.01 -5.36 2.71
CA THR A 55 -17.16 -3.90 2.69
C THR A 55 -18.35 -3.51 3.56
N TYR A 56 -18.14 -2.62 4.51
CA TYR A 56 -19.17 -2.00 5.31
C TYR A 56 -19.27 -0.52 4.95
N THR A 57 -20.45 -0.05 4.64
CA THR A 57 -20.71 1.34 4.27
C THR A 57 -21.72 1.95 5.22
N PHE A 58 -21.40 3.12 5.75
CA PHE A 58 -22.26 3.92 6.62
C PHE A 58 -23.00 4.99 5.83
N PRO A 59 -24.17 5.49 6.29
CA PRO A 59 -24.94 6.50 5.59
C PRO A 59 -24.23 7.85 5.43
N ASP A 60 -23.29 8.18 6.33
CA ASP A 60 -22.49 9.41 6.29
C ASP A 60 -21.35 9.37 5.26
N GLY A 61 -21.15 8.21 4.60
CA GLY A 61 -20.08 8.01 3.63
C GLY A 61 -18.83 7.32 4.19
N GLU A 62 -18.75 7.10 5.52
CA GLU A 62 -17.69 6.26 6.06
C GLU A 62 -17.80 4.85 5.45
N ASN A 63 -16.66 4.26 5.11
CA ASN A 63 -16.63 2.88 4.67
C ASN A 63 -15.40 2.14 5.20
N PHE A 64 -15.58 0.84 5.42
CA PHE A 64 -14.51 -0.07 5.77
C PHE A 64 -14.45 -1.22 4.77
N VAL A 65 -13.26 -1.50 4.24
CA VAL A 65 -12.98 -2.65 3.38
C VAL A 65 -11.88 -3.47 4.04
N GLY A 66 -12.14 -4.73 4.34
CA GLY A 66 -11.13 -5.57 5.00
C GLY A 66 -11.68 -6.86 5.59
N GLU A 67 -10.89 -7.42 6.47
CA GLU A 67 -11.18 -8.69 7.12
C GLU A 67 -12.12 -8.53 8.33
N TYR A 68 -13.03 -9.48 8.44
CA TYR A 68 -13.95 -9.62 9.57
C TYR A 68 -13.79 -10.99 10.22
N LYS A 69 -14.00 -11.04 11.51
CA LYS A 69 -14.08 -12.29 12.29
C LYS A 69 -15.16 -12.18 13.35
N ASN A 70 -16.07 -13.14 13.36
CA ASN A 70 -17.18 -13.17 14.34
C ASN A 70 -18.01 -11.88 14.42
N GLY A 71 -18.10 -11.11 13.35
CA GLY A 71 -18.86 -9.85 13.27
C GLY A 71 -18.03 -8.58 13.42
N GLU A 72 -16.78 -8.67 13.85
CA GLU A 72 -15.91 -7.52 14.14
C GLU A 72 -14.79 -7.36 13.09
N LYS A 73 -14.31 -6.12 12.87
CA LYS A 73 -13.11 -5.84 12.07
C LYS A 73 -11.93 -6.58 12.71
N ASN A 74 -11.21 -7.42 11.94
CA ASN A 74 -10.12 -8.25 12.45
C ASN A 74 -9.19 -8.66 11.32
N GLY A 75 -7.89 -8.32 11.40
CA GLY A 75 -6.93 -8.50 10.32
C GLY A 75 -6.65 -7.19 9.59
N LEU A 76 -6.29 -7.25 8.32
CA LEU A 76 -6.01 -6.06 7.52
C LEU A 76 -7.29 -5.40 7.02
N GLY A 77 -7.30 -4.06 7.06
CA GLY A 77 -8.42 -3.29 6.54
C GLY A 77 -8.08 -1.85 6.22
N THR A 78 -8.93 -1.27 5.40
CA THR A 78 -8.94 0.15 5.04
C THR A 78 -10.22 0.77 5.54
N ASN A 79 -10.12 1.82 6.36
CA ASN A 79 -11.23 2.68 6.73
C ASN A 79 -11.07 4.03 6.04
N THR A 80 -12.10 4.49 5.36
CA THR A 80 -12.17 5.83 4.77
C THR A 80 -13.28 6.59 5.47
N PHE A 81 -12.96 7.78 5.98
CA PHE A 81 -13.86 8.62 6.75
C PHE A 81 -14.51 9.70 5.86
N PRO A 82 -15.64 10.31 6.27
CA PRO A 82 -16.34 11.32 5.46
C PRO A 82 -15.50 12.55 5.14
N ASP A 83 -14.56 12.93 6.00
CA ASP A 83 -13.63 14.07 5.82
C ASP A 83 -12.44 13.76 4.89
N GLY A 84 -12.43 12.54 4.31
CA GLY A 84 -11.37 12.07 3.44
C GLY A 84 -10.18 11.47 4.19
N ASP A 85 -10.20 11.44 5.53
CA ASP A 85 -9.21 10.72 6.32
C ASP A 85 -9.25 9.24 5.97
N LYS A 86 -8.09 8.59 6.03
CA LYS A 86 -7.96 7.18 5.66
C LYS A 86 -7.01 6.45 6.60
N PHE A 87 -7.45 5.32 7.12
CA PHE A 87 -6.60 4.39 7.84
C PHE A 87 -6.43 3.09 7.05
N VAL A 88 -5.20 2.63 6.88
CA VAL A 88 -4.87 1.32 6.32
C VAL A 88 -3.97 0.60 7.31
N GLY A 89 -4.41 -0.54 7.84
CA GLY A 89 -3.63 -1.24 8.86
C GLY A 89 -4.36 -2.40 9.50
N GLU A 90 -3.81 -2.83 10.62
CA GLU A 90 -4.30 -3.99 11.38
C GLU A 90 -5.43 -3.61 12.33
N TYR A 91 -6.42 -4.49 12.39
CA TYR A 91 -7.55 -4.44 13.31
C TYR A 91 -7.60 -5.70 14.18
N LYS A 92 -8.06 -5.53 15.39
CA LYS A 92 -8.35 -6.61 16.30
C LYS A 92 -9.59 -6.27 17.13
N ASN A 93 -10.60 -7.14 17.11
CA ASN A 93 -11.84 -6.94 17.84
C ASN A 93 -12.48 -5.56 17.61
N GLY A 94 -12.54 -5.14 16.35
CA GLY A 94 -13.12 -3.85 15.94
C GLY A 94 -12.19 -2.64 15.99
N GLU A 95 -11.09 -2.71 16.72
CA GLU A 95 -10.20 -1.58 16.99
C GLU A 95 -8.91 -1.64 16.16
N LYS A 96 -8.34 -0.46 15.82
CA LYS A 96 -7.00 -0.37 15.24
C LYS A 96 -5.99 -0.95 16.25
N ASN A 97 -5.25 -1.98 15.85
CA ASN A 97 -4.36 -2.70 16.75
C ASN A 97 -3.24 -3.38 15.96
N GLY A 98 -2.00 -2.96 16.12
CA GLY A 98 -0.86 -3.36 15.31
C GLY A 98 -0.35 -2.21 14.46
N LEU A 99 0.24 -2.51 13.31
CA LEU A 99 0.82 -1.50 12.43
C LEU A 99 -0.20 -0.94 11.44
N GLY A 100 -0.10 0.37 11.19
CA GLY A 100 -0.97 1.03 10.22
C GLY A 100 -0.48 2.40 9.78
N THR A 101 -1.14 2.90 8.75
CA THR A 101 -0.95 4.25 8.20
C THR A 101 -2.25 5.01 8.32
N TYR A 102 -2.21 6.19 8.90
CA TYR A 102 -3.27 7.18 8.88
C TYR A 102 -2.88 8.31 7.94
N THR A 103 -3.72 8.63 6.99
CA THR A 103 -3.55 9.74 6.06
C THR A 103 -4.66 10.73 6.33
N PHE A 104 -4.31 11.97 6.58
CA PHE A 104 -5.26 13.05 6.80
C PHE A 104 -5.79 13.58 5.46
N GLY A 105 -7.10 13.53 5.30
CA GLY A 105 -7.84 13.89 4.09
C GLY A 105 -7.87 15.38 3.79
N SER A 106 -8.52 15.75 2.69
CA SER A 106 -8.59 17.15 2.23
C SER A 106 -9.33 18.08 3.19
N ASP A 107 -10.28 17.54 3.92
CA ASP A 107 -11.17 18.31 4.80
C ASP A 107 -10.69 18.29 6.26
N SER A 108 -9.57 17.59 6.52
CA SER A 108 -8.92 17.55 7.82
C SER A 108 -8.08 18.80 8.07
N GLU A 109 -8.01 19.24 9.32
CA GLU A 109 -7.10 20.31 9.78
C GLU A 109 -5.62 19.98 9.47
N PHE A 110 -5.28 18.69 9.49
CA PHE A 110 -3.94 18.15 9.20
C PHE A 110 -3.79 17.64 7.76
N SER A 111 -4.62 18.18 6.84
CA SER A 111 -4.67 17.73 5.45
C SER A 111 -3.28 17.56 4.81
N GLY A 112 -3.03 16.35 4.31
CA GLY A 112 -1.78 15.97 3.65
C GLY A 112 -0.71 15.40 4.58
N ASP A 113 -0.90 15.46 5.89
CA ASP A 113 -0.04 14.79 6.85
C ASP A 113 -0.32 13.28 6.87
N LYS A 114 0.64 12.51 7.40
CA LYS A 114 0.49 11.07 7.60
C LYS A 114 1.11 10.64 8.92
N PHE A 115 0.51 9.62 9.51
CA PHE A 115 1.13 8.86 10.57
C PHE A 115 1.33 7.40 10.12
N VAL A 116 2.52 6.86 10.31
CA VAL A 116 2.86 5.46 10.03
C VAL A 116 3.47 4.86 11.29
N GLY A 117 2.77 3.95 11.95
CA GLY A 117 3.25 3.46 13.23
C GLY A 117 2.36 2.42 13.89
N GLU A 118 2.65 2.21 15.17
CA GLU A 118 1.97 1.24 16.00
C GLU A 118 0.70 1.82 16.62
N TYR A 119 -0.34 0.99 16.65
CA TYR A 119 -1.63 1.27 17.29
C TYR A 119 -1.97 0.22 18.33
N LYS A 120 -2.63 0.64 19.38
CA LYS A 120 -3.24 -0.21 20.38
C LYS A 120 -4.56 0.43 20.83
N ASP A 121 -5.63 -0.36 20.79
CA ASP A 121 -6.96 0.07 21.22
C ASP A 121 -7.36 1.42 20.54
N SER A 122 -7.18 1.47 19.23
CA SER A 122 -7.43 2.61 18.33
C SER A 122 -6.58 3.87 18.55
N LYS A 123 -5.61 3.86 19.46
CA LYS A 123 -4.69 4.96 19.76
C LYS A 123 -3.29 4.68 19.23
N ARG A 124 -2.57 5.72 18.83
CA ARG A 124 -1.13 5.62 18.55
C ARG A 124 -0.42 5.19 19.83
N ASN A 125 0.32 4.07 19.76
CA ASN A 125 0.95 3.47 20.92
C ASN A 125 2.14 2.61 20.49
N GLY A 126 3.34 2.98 20.86
CA GLY A 126 4.58 2.42 20.36
C GLY A 126 5.33 3.40 19.48
N LYS A 127 6.14 2.92 18.54
CA LYS A 127 6.91 3.81 17.67
C LYS A 127 6.11 4.18 16.41
N GLY A 128 6.35 5.41 15.92
CA GLY A 128 5.73 5.85 14.67
C GLY A 128 6.41 7.05 14.04
N PHE A 129 6.30 7.13 12.72
CA PHE A 129 6.67 8.32 11.95
C PHE A 129 5.45 9.22 11.83
N TYR A 130 5.58 10.46 12.27
CA TYR A 130 4.68 11.52 11.84
C TYR A 130 5.32 12.27 10.68
N VAL A 131 4.60 12.38 9.57
CA VAL A 131 5.11 12.90 8.31
C VAL A 131 4.23 14.06 7.89
N TRP A 132 4.75 15.28 7.98
CA TRP A 132 4.03 16.50 7.61
C TRP A 132 4.04 16.73 6.10
N LYS A 133 2.99 17.32 5.58
CA LYS A 133 2.90 17.71 4.16
C LYS A 133 4.03 18.63 3.68
N ASN A 134 4.69 19.34 4.59
CA ASN A 134 5.80 20.26 4.27
C ASN A 134 7.16 19.57 4.09
N GLY A 135 7.25 18.23 4.20
CA GLY A 135 8.47 17.46 4.01
C GLY A 135 9.21 17.10 5.29
N LYS A 136 8.74 17.57 6.43
CA LYS A 136 9.29 17.14 7.72
C LYS A 136 8.77 15.76 8.11
N ALA A 137 9.58 15.02 8.87
CA ALA A 137 9.18 13.76 9.47
C ALA A 137 9.92 13.56 10.80
N ASP A 138 9.20 13.09 11.80
CA ASP A 138 9.77 12.69 13.08
C ASP A 138 9.46 11.22 13.36
N LEU A 139 10.44 10.52 13.90
CA LEU A 139 10.24 9.22 14.56
C LEU A 139 10.08 9.47 16.04
N CYS A 140 8.92 9.14 16.58
CA CYS A 140 8.59 9.37 18.00
C CYS A 140 8.15 8.07 18.69
N ASP A 141 8.23 8.10 20.02
CA ASP A 141 7.53 7.15 20.88
C ASP A 141 6.14 7.71 21.22
N TYR A 142 5.11 6.88 21.12
CA TYR A 142 3.72 7.26 21.40
C TYR A 142 3.15 6.43 22.57
N VAL A 143 2.43 7.10 23.46
CA VAL A 143 1.64 6.46 24.51
C VAL A 143 0.27 7.12 24.54
N ASN A 144 -0.77 6.38 24.16
CA ASN A 144 -2.15 6.87 24.10
C ASN A 144 -2.26 8.22 23.37
N ASP A 145 -1.76 8.27 22.12
CA ASP A 145 -1.72 9.42 21.21
C ASP A 145 -0.76 10.56 21.59
N LYS A 146 -0.10 10.49 22.74
CA LYS A 146 0.91 11.48 23.16
C LYS A 146 2.28 11.04 22.69
N ASP A 147 2.96 11.91 21.98
CA ASP A 147 4.32 11.70 21.50
C ASP A 147 5.38 12.15 22.52
N SER A 148 6.52 11.53 22.44
CA SER A 148 7.74 11.82 23.20
C SER A 148 8.97 11.28 22.48
N ASN A 149 10.15 11.66 22.92
CA ASN A 149 11.43 11.16 22.38
C ASN A 149 11.51 11.27 20.84
N CYS A 150 10.99 12.35 20.28
CA CYS A 150 11.00 12.57 18.84
C CYS A 150 12.41 12.85 18.33
N SER A 151 12.76 12.23 17.19
CA SER A 151 14.03 12.44 16.50
C SER A 151 13.80 12.62 15.00
N GLY A 152 14.54 13.52 14.43
CA GLY A 152 14.46 13.87 13.03
C GLY A 152 13.63 15.13 12.77
N THR A 153 13.99 15.85 11.72
CA THR A 153 13.31 17.06 11.27
C THR A 153 13.09 17.03 9.75
N ASP A 154 13.65 16.01 9.08
CA ASP A 154 13.58 15.80 7.65
C ASP A 154 13.57 14.29 7.37
N VAL A 155 12.99 13.88 6.24
CA VAL A 155 12.96 12.47 5.80
C VAL A 155 14.37 11.90 5.56
N TYR A 156 15.36 12.75 5.34
CA TYR A 156 16.76 12.34 5.21
C TYR A 156 17.39 11.97 6.57
N ASP A 157 16.98 12.67 7.61
CA ASP A 157 17.53 12.48 8.97
C ASP A 157 16.90 11.28 9.68
N VAL A 158 15.60 11.06 9.47
CA VAL A 158 14.89 9.93 10.12
C VAL A 158 15.20 8.59 9.47
N ALA A 159 15.61 8.57 8.21
CA ALA A 159 15.92 7.33 7.48
C ALA A 159 17.13 7.48 6.53
N PRO A 160 18.34 7.80 7.05
CA PRO A 160 19.52 8.03 6.21
C PRO A 160 19.94 6.80 5.40
N ILE A 161 19.87 5.59 5.97
CA ILE A 161 20.20 4.35 5.24
C ILE A 161 19.23 4.11 4.08
N LEU A 162 17.93 4.29 4.32
CA LEU A 162 16.91 4.17 3.28
C LEU A 162 17.14 5.20 2.18
N THR A 163 17.36 6.46 2.54
CA THR A 163 17.62 7.56 1.62
C THR A 163 18.81 7.25 0.70
N GLU A 164 19.91 6.83 1.28
CA GLU A 164 21.13 6.50 0.53
C GLU A 164 20.93 5.28 -0.38
N LYS A 165 20.32 4.22 0.13
CA LYS A 165 19.99 3.02 -0.63
C LYS A 165 19.08 3.32 -1.82
N PHE A 166 18.03 4.13 -1.62
CA PHE A 166 17.16 4.52 -2.71
C PHE A 166 17.90 5.34 -3.78
N ARG A 167 18.76 6.28 -3.37
CA ARG A 167 19.53 7.12 -4.28
C ARG A 167 20.55 6.33 -5.12
N GLN A 168 21.10 5.24 -4.55
CA GLN A 168 22.03 4.35 -5.24
C GLN A 168 21.33 3.48 -6.31
N LEU A 169 20.01 3.32 -6.24
CA LEU A 169 19.27 2.60 -7.28
C LEU A 169 19.31 3.37 -8.62
N PRO A 170 19.37 2.68 -9.75
CA PRO A 170 19.13 3.28 -11.04
C PRO A 170 17.78 4.02 -11.10
N GLU A 171 17.66 5.06 -11.90
CA GLU A 171 16.45 5.89 -11.97
C GLU A 171 15.20 5.06 -12.28
N PHE A 172 15.29 4.09 -13.18
CA PHE A 172 14.17 3.25 -13.55
C PHE A 172 13.66 2.43 -12.34
N GLN A 173 14.54 1.86 -11.50
CA GLN A 173 14.14 1.12 -10.29
C GLN A 173 13.49 2.05 -9.27
N ARG A 174 13.99 3.28 -9.14
CA ARG A 174 13.37 4.29 -8.28
C ARG A 174 11.95 4.63 -8.75
N ARG A 175 11.76 4.79 -10.06
CA ARG A 175 10.44 4.99 -10.67
C ARG A 175 9.54 3.76 -10.54
N GLN A 176 10.09 2.57 -10.67
CA GLN A 176 9.38 1.31 -10.47
C GLN A 176 8.85 1.19 -9.03
N ILE A 177 9.67 1.54 -8.03
CA ILE A 177 9.23 1.60 -6.63
C ILE A 177 8.07 2.58 -6.47
N GLN A 178 8.17 3.80 -6.99
CA GLN A 178 7.10 4.80 -6.91
C GLN A 178 5.83 4.34 -7.61
N SER A 179 5.93 3.72 -8.79
CA SER A 179 4.80 3.15 -9.53
C SER A 179 4.11 2.04 -8.76
N TYR A 180 4.89 1.13 -8.18
CA TYR A 180 4.35 0.05 -7.36
C TYR A 180 3.61 0.57 -6.13
N LEU A 181 4.21 1.53 -5.42
CA LEU A 181 3.56 2.17 -4.27
C LEU A 181 2.28 2.92 -4.69
N LYS A 182 2.26 3.51 -5.89
CA LYS A 182 1.08 4.18 -6.45
C LYS A 182 -0.03 3.19 -6.77
N SER A 183 0.29 2.02 -7.33
CA SER A 183 -0.70 0.96 -7.61
C SER A 183 -1.35 0.42 -6.34
N MET A 184 -0.67 0.54 -5.19
CA MET A 184 -1.18 0.17 -3.87
C MET A 184 -1.87 1.32 -3.12
N ASP A 185 -2.02 2.49 -3.75
CA ASP A 185 -2.57 3.71 -3.14
C ASP A 185 -1.75 4.21 -1.92
N LEU A 186 -0.46 3.92 -1.91
CA LEU A 186 0.48 4.36 -0.88
C LEU A 186 1.33 5.57 -1.32
N TYR A 187 1.22 5.98 -2.59
CA TYR A 187 1.97 7.07 -3.19
C TYR A 187 1.07 7.89 -4.12
N SER A 188 0.94 9.18 -3.85
CA SER A 188 0.04 10.07 -4.61
C SER A 188 0.77 11.10 -5.48
N SER A 189 2.10 11.21 -5.35
CA SER A 189 2.90 12.20 -6.07
C SER A 189 3.26 11.76 -7.50
N THR A 190 3.97 12.61 -8.22
CA THR A 190 4.48 12.32 -9.57
C THR A 190 5.58 11.25 -9.52
N ILE A 191 5.55 10.31 -10.47
CA ILE A 191 6.59 9.28 -10.62
C ILE A 191 7.79 9.91 -11.33
N ASP A 192 8.77 10.37 -10.57
CA ASP A 192 9.95 11.09 -11.05
C ASP A 192 11.29 10.44 -10.70
N GLY A 193 11.26 9.35 -9.95
CA GLY A 193 12.46 8.66 -9.47
C GLY A 193 13.25 9.44 -8.42
N LYS A 194 12.68 10.51 -7.86
CA LYS A 194 13.35 11.32 -6.84
C LYS A 194 12.98 10.87 -5.44
N TRP A 195 13.92 11.05 -4.53
CA TRP A 195 13.66 10.91 -3.12
C TRP A 195 12.94 12.15 -2.59
N GLY A 196 11.98 11.94 -1.73
CA GLY A 196 11.23 12.99 -1.07
C GLY A 196 10.13 12.41 -0.20
N LEU A 197 9.31 13.28 0.37
CA LEU A 197 8.26 12.95 1.30
C LEU A 197 7.32 11.84 0.80
N GLY A 198 6.84 11.96 -0.43
CA GLY A 198 5.94 10.97 -1.02
C GLY A 198 6.58 9.59 -1.07
N THR A 199 7.83 9.50 -1.53
CA THR A 199 8.58 8.25 -1.63
C THR A 199 8.84 7.66 -0.25
N PHE A 200 9.32 8.47 0.71
CA PHE A 200 9.53 8.03 2.08
C PHE A 200 8.25 7.48 2.72
N SER A 201 7.18 8.28 2.71
CA SER A 201 5.91 7.88 3.35
C SER A 201 5.29 6.64 2.69
N GLY A 202 5.39 6.51 1.37
CA GLY A 202 4.94 5.34 0.64
C GLY A 202 5.70 4.08 1.03
N ILE A 203 7.02 4.16 1.10
CA ILE A 203 7.88 3.05 1.54
C ILE A 203 7.62 2.69 3.00
N ALA A 204 7.50 3.68 3.89
CA ALA A 204 7.19 3.46 5.30
C ALA A 204 5.83 2.76 5.47
N SER A 205 4.81 3.22 4.75
CA SER A 205 3.48 2.60 4.73
C SER A 205 3.54 1.16 4.21
N TYR A 206 4.26 0.92 3.13
CA TYR A 206 4.44 -0.43 2.59
C TYR A 206 5.11 -1.37 3.62
N ALA A 207 6.17 -0.89 4.27
CA ALA A 207 6.88 -1.66 5.29
C ALA A 207 5.98 -1.98 6.48
N ALA A 208 5.21 -1.04 6.97
CA ALA A 208 4.27 -1.24 8.07
C ALA A 208 3.22 -2.31 7.72
N ILE A 209 2.58 -2.18 6.56
CA ILE A 209 1.46 -3.04 6.14
C ILE A 209 1.95 -4.44 5.72
N ASN A 210 3.01 -4.52 4.90
CA ASN A 210 3.40 -5.76 4.22
C ASN A 210 4.60 -6.48 4.84
N LEU A 211 5.49 -5.74 5.53
CA LEU A 211 6.66 -6.30 6.23
C LEU A 211 6.49 -6.33 7.74
N LYS A 212 5.37 -5.79 8.25
CA LYS A 212 5.06 -5.72 9.68
C LYS A 212 6.18 -5.06 10.48
N THR A 213 6.73 -3.97 9.96
CA THR A 213 7.80 -3.21 10.61
C THR A 213 7.76 -1.74 10.25
N ILE A 214 8.15 -0.90 11.21
CA ILE A 214 8.48 0.51 10.99
C ILE A 214 10.00 0.75 11.00
N TYR A 215 10.80 -0.27 11.29
CA TYR A 215 12.26 -0.17 11.33
C TYR A 215 12.86 -0.20 9.92
N ILE A 216 12.53 0.84 9.12
CA ILE A 216 12.95 0.96 7.72
C ILE A 216 14.37 1.50 7.55
N ASN A 217 14.98 2.02 8.61
CA ASN A 217 16.34 2.57 8.57
C ASN A 217 17.39 1.50 8.92
N ASN A 218 17.33 0.34 8.29
CA ASN A 218 18.34 -0.70 8.39
C ASN A 218 18.49 -1.47 7.08
N THR A 219 19.72 -1.97 6.81
CA THR A 219 20.08 -2.61 5.55
C THR A 219 19.25 -3.88 5.26
N SER A 220 18.96 -4.69 6.27
CA SER A 220 18.23 -5.96 6.10
C SER A 220 16.79 -5.71 5.66
N THR A 221 16.07 -4.84 6.37
CA THR A 221 14.69 -4.44 6.01
C THR A 221 14.64 -3.83 4.61
N MET A 222 15.62 -2.97 4.29
CA MET A 222 15.70 -2.32 2.98
C MET A 222 15.93 -3.30 1.84
N ASN A 223 16.83 -4.26 2.01
CA ASN A 223 17.06 -5.27 1.00
C ASN A 223 15.79 -6.12 0.77
N THR A 224 15.13 -6.54 1.85
CA THR A 224 13.86 -7.29 1.76
C THR A 224 12.78 -6.46 1.05
N LEU A 225 12.65 -5.18 1.38
CA LEU A 225 11.68 -4.28 0.79
C LEU A 225 11.92 -4.11 -0.71
N PHE A 226 13.15 -3.78 -1.09
CA PHE A 226 13.47 -3.57 -2.50
C PHE A 226 13.36 -4.86 -3.32
N GLN A 227 13.76 -6.01 -2.78
CA GLN A 227 13.54 -7.30 -3.42
C GLN A 227 12.05 -7.62 -3.63
N LYS A 228 11.20 -7.28 -2.69
CA LYS A 228 9.74 -7.49 -2.83
C LYS A 228 9.08 -6.53 -3.83
N ILE A 229 9.55 -5.28 -3.89
CA ILE A 229 8.97 -4.26 -4.77
C ILE A 229 9.53 -4.35 -6.19
N VAL A 230 10.84 -4.54 -6.32
CA VAL A 230 11.55 -4.49 -7.61
C VAL A 230 11.78 -5.90 -8.17
N GLY A 231 11.44 -6.93 -7.38
CA GLY A 231 11.79 -8.34 -7.67
C GLY A 231 13.22 -8.67 -7.29
N PRO A 232 13.62 -9.94 -7.37
CA PRO A 232 15.00 -10.32 -7.17
C PRO A 232 15.84 -9.55 -8.19
N SER A 233 16.67 -8.63 -7.70
CA SER A 233 17.73 -8.07 -8.52
C SER A 233 18.56 -9.24 -9.01
N SER A 234 18.32 -9.65 -10.24
CA SER A 234 19.23 -10.60 -10.89
C SER A 234 20.61 -9.96 -10.83
N PRO A 235 21.62 -10.57 -10.21
CA PRO A 235 22.94 -9.94 -10.03
C PRO A 235 23.67 -9.64 -11.34
N SER A 236 23.00 -9.83 -12.48
CA SER A 236 23.58 -9.76 -13.81
C SER A 236 22.81 -8.92 -14.82
N THR A 237 21.68 -8.29 -14.47
CA THR A 237 20.99 -7.41 -15.44
C THR A 237 21.63 -6.03 -15.45
N GLY A 238 22.55 -5.82 -16.39
CA GLY A 238 23.07 -4.49 -16.70
C GLY A 238 21.99 -3.56 -17.24
N ILE A 239 22.30 -2.25 -17.31
CA ILE A 239 21.46 -1.31 -18.06
C ILE A 239 21.55 -1.68 -19.55
N CYS A 240 20.41 -1.73 -20.24
CA CYS A 240 20.41 -1.96 -21.67
C CYS A 240 21.23 -0.89 -22.40
N PRO A 241 21.98 -1.24 -23.45
CA PRO A 241 22.73 -0.26 -24.23
C PRO A 241 21.82 0.88 -24.71
N ALA A 242 22.32 2.12 -24.65
CA ALA A 242 21.60 3.28 -25.18
C ALA A 242 21.37 3.16 -26.70
N ASP A 243 22.26 2.46 -27.38
CA ASP A 243 22.15 2.15 -28.80
C ASP A 243 21.22 0.96 -29.02
N ARG A 244 20.05 1.20 -29.58
CA ARG A 244 19.03 0.18 -29.87
C ARG A 244 19.39 -0.76 -31.03
N ALA A 245 20.45 -0.49 -31.76
CA ALA A 245 20.98 -1.42 -32.75
C ALA A 245 21.70 -2.61 -32.08
N LYS A 246 21.99 -2.53 -30.78
CA LYS A 246 22.55 -3.61 -29.97
C LYS A 246 21.46 -4.43 -29.34
N ASP A 247 21.71 -5.72 -29.19
CA ASP A 247 20.77 -6.63 -28.55
C ASP A 247 20.52 -6.27 -27.10
N TRP A 248 19.26 -6.09 -26.75
CA TRP A 248 18.78 -5.93 -25.39
C TRP A 248 18.49 -7.32 -24.81
N ASP A 249 19.49 -7.90 -24.15
CA ASP A 249 19.40 -9.23 -23.57
C ASP A 249 19.86 -9.22 -22.10
N ASN A 250 19.04 -9.81 -21.23
CA ASN A 250 19.30 -9.86 -19.79
C ASN A 250 19.68 -8.48 -19.23
N CYS A 251 18.93 -7.43 -19.59
CA CYS A 251 19.17 -6.06 -19.18
C CYS A 251 17.86 -5.35 -18.82
N VAL A 252 17.98 -4.22 -18.14
CA VAL A 252 16.83 -3.35 -17.85
C VAL A 252 16.96 -2.07 -18.66
N GLY A 253 15.88 -1.69 -19.33
CA GLY A 253 15.89 -0.52 -20.21
C GLY A 253 14.53 0.14 -20.32
N GLU A 254 14.57 1.41 -20.80
CA GLU A 254 13.37 2.21 -21.09
C GLU A 254 13.18 2.34 -22.59
N ILE A 255 11.95 2.18 -23.06
CA ILE A 255 11.54 2.46 -24.42
C ILE A 255 10.32 3.38 -24.44
N THR A 256 10.33 4.38 -25.33
CA THR A 256 9.14 5.14 -25.69
C THR A 256 8.70 4.70 -27.06
N PHE A 257 7.47 4.25 -27.17
CA PHE A 257 6.84 3.82 -28.40
C PHE A 257 6.35 5.01 -29.23
N LYS A 258 6.06 4.80 -30.53
CA LYS A 258 5.60 5.87 -31.45
C LYS A 258 4.26 6.48 -31.03
N ASP A 259 3.42 5.73 -30.35
CA ASP A 259 2.13 6.17 -29.81
C ASP A 259 2.25 6.95 -28.50
N GLY A 260 3.48 7.16 -27.99
CA GLY A 260 3.75 7.87 -26.75
C GLY A 260 3.72 6.98 -25.50
N ALA A 261 3.35 5.71 -25.60
CA ALA A 261 3.46 4.78 -24.50
C ALA A 261 4.93 4.56 -24.13
N LYS A 262 5.20 4.32 -22.85
CA LYS A 262 6.53 4.03 -22.31
C LYS A 262 6.54 2.68 -21.63
N TYR A 263 7.62 1.94 -21.79
CA TYR A 263 7.90 0.74 -21.01
C TYR A 263 9.28 0.86 -20.36
N VAL A 264 9.32 0.56 -19.08
CA VAL A 264 10.55 0.48 -18.29
C VAL A 264 10.55 -0.88 -17.62
N GLY A 265 11.55 -1.71 -17.90
CA GLY A 265 11.56 -3.06 -17.34
C GLY A 265 12.66 -3.93 -17.90
N GLU A 266 12.55 -5.22 -17.59
CA GLU A 266 13.51 -6.25 -17.99
C GLU A 266 13.30 -6.65 -19.47
N TRP A 267 14.43 -6.92 -20.13
CA TRP A 267 14.50 -7.31 -21.53
C TRP A 267 15.32 -8.59 -21.69
N LYS A 268 14.83 -9.46 -22.53
CA LYS A 268 15.54 -10.68 -22.93
C LYS A 268 15.30 -10.93 -24.40
N ASN A 269 16.39 -11.17 -25.16
CA ASN A 269 16.32 -11.39 -26.61
C ASN A 269 15.49 -10.30 -27.33
N ASN A 270 15.73 -9.02 -27.02
CA ASN A 270 15.01 -7.86 -27.56
C ASN A 270 13.49 -7.84 -27.29
N LYS A 271 13.00 -8.65 -26.36
CA LYS A 271 11.59 -8.70 -25.95
C LYS A 271 11.47 -8.31 -24.49
N ARG A 272 10.33 -7.69 -24.15
CA ARG A 272 9.94 -7.47 -22.76
C ARG A 272 9.87 -8.83 -22.06
N ASN A 273 10.52 -8.97 -20.92
CA ASN A 273 10.60 -10.21 -20.18
C ASN A 273 10.80 -9.91 -18.70
N GLY A 274 10.06 -10.58 -17.82
CA GLY A 274 10.12 -10.31 -16.37
C GLY A 274 9.43 -9.00 -15.98
N GLN A 275 9.85 -8.41 -14.89
CA GLN A 275 9.17 -7.27 -14.28
C GLN A 275 9.34 -5.97 -15.08
N GLY A 276 8.24 -5.22 -15.23
CA GLY A 276 8.26 -3.94 -15.91
C GLY A 276 7.02 -3.09 -15.64
N THR A 277 7.15 -1.81 -15.99
CA THR A 277 6.06 -0.84 -15.94
C THR A 277 5.80 -0.30 -17.34
N ALA A 278 4.56 -0.41 -17.81
CA ALA A 278 4.08 0.29 -18.99
C ALA A 278 3.24 1.50 -18.56
N THR A 279 3.51 2.66 -19.16
CA THR A 279 2.73 3.89 -18.98
C THR A 279 2.14 4.28 -20.33
N PHE A 280 0.83 4.46 -20.39
CA PHE A 280 0.11 4.81 -21.60
C PHE A 280 -0.14 6.33 -21.68
N PRO A 281 -0.37 6.89 -22.89
CA PRO A 281 -0.58 8.34 -23.08
C PRO A 281 -1.79 8.91 -22.32
N ASP A 282 -2.80 8.09 -22.04
CA ASP A 282 -3.98 8.42 -21.24
C ASP A 282 -3.72 8.46 -19.72
N GLY A 283 -2.49 8.13 -19.31
CA GLY A 283 -2.07 8.10 -17.91
C GLY A 283 -2.29 6.76 -17.21
N GLU A 284 -2.84 5.76 -17.90
CA GLU A 284 -2.90 4.41 -17.34
C GLU A 284 -1.49 3.81 -17.16
N ASN A 285 -1.34 3.02 -16.09
CA ASN A 285 -0.10 2.31 -15.80
C ASN A 285 -0.39 0.82 -15.59
N TYR A 286 0.44 -0.02 -16.18
CA TYR A 286 0.48 -1.46 -15.93
C TYR A 286 1.82 -1.81 -15.28
N VAL A 287 1.80 -2.54 -14.17
CA VAL A 287 2.98 -3.09 -13.51
C VAL A 287 2.82 -4.60 -13.43
N GLY A 288 3.76 -5.35 -13.95
CA GLY A 288 3.67 -6.81 -13.96
C GLY A 288 4.78 -7.47 -14.79
N GLU A 289 4.62 -8.78 -14.98
CA GLU A 289 5.48 -9.60 -15.83
C GLU A 289 5.01 -9.60 -17.28
#